data_73b32d9b45d631d44d56e0bc87fe3bf8
#
_entry.id   73b32d9b45d631d44d56e0bc87fe3bf8
#
_cell.length_a   1.000
_cell.length_b   1.000
_cell.length_c   1.000
_cell.angle_alpha   90.00
_cell.angle_beta   90.00
_cell.angle_gamma   90.00
#
_symmetry.space_group_name_H-M   'P 1'
#
loop_
_entity.id
_entity.type
_entity.pdbx_description
1 polymer ?
#
loop_
_entity_poly.entity_id
_entity_poly.type
_entity_poly.pdbx_seq_one_letter_code
_entity_poly.pdbx_strand_id
1 'polypeptide(L)'
;MPFRNYHAARGESRGRNVLISAVWDFRLSNIDMMLALKWFVPITLMAMGLAWCSEQVALLMGFEPPPQDLVKLFTNPSIAWKIKAKYAAIAVIAAPIIEELLFRMGLFRFCRWCGKLIKGRDIESVEVSTKFPLIAALTSGAIFAAVHLHAATFLPLWFLGVAFAWLYWKSGTLFSSMLCHFLFNLVNLVLCLSMCLAEG
;
A
#
# COMPACT_ATOMS: atom_id res chain seq x y z
N MET A 1 -14.46 18.84 -12.08
CA MET A 1 -14.94 17.50 -12.51
C MET A 1 -14.01 16.86 -13.55
N PRO A 2 -12.69 16.67 -13.33
CA PRO A 2 -11.78 16.05 -14.32
C PRO A 2 -11.76 14.51 -14.26
N PHE A 3 -12.36 13.89 -13.21
CA PHE A 3 -12.26 12.44 -12.98
C PHE A 3 -13.14 11.58 -13.89
N ARG A 4 -14.20 12.15 -14.45
CA ARG A 4 -15.15 11.42 -15.31
C ARG A 4 -14.56 11.04 -16.66
N ASN A 5 -13.62 11.83 -17.20
CA ASN A 5 -13.00 11.60 -18.50
C ASN A 5 -11.87 10.56 -18.47
N TYR A 6 -11.28 10.30 -17.29
CA TYR A 6 -10.17 9.35 -17.15
C TYR A 6 -10.63 7.89 -17.34
N HIS A 7 -11.85 7.57 -16.88
CA HIS A 7 -12.44 6.25 -17.06
C HIS A 7 -13.07 6.09 -18.45
N ALA A 8 -13.56 7.15 -19.06
CA ALA A 8 -14.13 7.11 -20.42
C ALA A 8 -13.05 6.85 -21.48
N ALA A 9 -11.87 7.47 -21.36
CA ALA A 9 -10.74 7.23 -22.27
C ALA A 9 -10.21 5.78 -22.23
N ARG A 10 -10.46 5.04 -21.13
CA ARG A 10 -10.15 3.61 -21.03
C ARG A 10 -11.16 2.71 -21.76
N GLY A 11 -12.39 3.16 -21.97
CA GLY A 11 -13.46 2.40 -22.63
C GLY A 11 -13.33 2.32 -24.16
N GLU A 12 -12.63 3.25 -24.78
CA GLU A 12 -12.54 3.33 -26.25
C GLU A 12 -11.47 2.44 -26.88
N SER A 13 -10.64 1.74 -26.08
CA SER A 13 -9.58 0.88 -26.62
C SER A 13 -9.97 -0.61 -26.61
N ARG A 14 -11.01 -0.97 -27.31
CA ARG A 14 -11.30 -2.35 -27.70
C ARG A 14 -10.10 -2.91 -28.49
N GLY A 15 -9.29 -3.78 -27.85
CA GLY A 15 -8.20 -4.48 -28.52
C GLY A 15 -6.76 -4.03 -28.17
N ARG A 16 -6.55 -3.21 -27.16
CA ARG A 16 -5.16 -2.90 -26.71
C ARG A 16 -4.57 -4.08 -25.94
N ASN A 17 -3.42 -4.56 -26.45
CA ASN A 17 -2.62 -5.63 -25.88
C ASN A 17 -2.37 -5.40 -24.37
N VAL A 18 -2.26 -6.51 -23.61
CA VAL A 18 -1.95 -6.53 -22.16
C VAL A 18 -0.72 -5.66 -21.82
N LEU A 19 0.26 -5.60 -22.71
CA LEU A 19 1.46 -4.76 -22.59
C LEU A 19 1.12 -3.25 -22.55
N ILE A 20 0.16 -2.78 -23.36
CA ILE A 20 -0.23 -1.36 -23.39
C ILE A 20 -0.97 -1.00 -22.09
N SER A 21 -1.78 -1.91 -21.52
CA SER A 21 -2.43 -1.66 -20.23
C SER A 21 -1.41 -1.57 -19.09
N ALA A 22 -0.33 -2.34 -19.13
CA ALA A 22 0.75 -2.28 -18.14
C ALA A 22 1.53 -0.94 -18.19
N VAL A 23 1.78 -0.40 -19.39
CA VAL A 23 2.46 0.90 -19.56
C VAL A 23 1.67 2.05 -18.92
N TRP A 24 0.33 2.01 -18.98
CA TRP A 24 -0.52 3.03 -18.36
C TRP A 24 -0.46 2.99 -16.82
N ASP A 25 -0.19 1.84 -16.22
CA ASP A 25 -0.05 1.72 -14.76
C ASP A 25 1.20 2.44 -14.20
N PHE A 26 2.19 2.73 -15.05
CA PHE A 26 3.42 3.46 -14.67
C PHE A 26 3.45 4.92 -15.15
N ARG A 27 2.34 5.42 -15.67
CA ARG A 27 2.26 6.82 -16.11
C ARG A 27 2.38 7.76 -14.91
N LEU A 28 3.37 8.65 -14.98
CA LEU A 28 3.52 9.76 -14.05
C LEU A 28 2.62 10.91 -14.50
N SER A 29 1.78 11.41 -13.61
CA SER A 29 1.05 12.65 -13.82
C SER A 29 1.07 13.50 -12.56
N ASN A 30 1.00 14.83 -12.74
CA ASN A 30 0.90 15.76 -11.60
C ASN A 30 -0.34 15.47 -10.74
N ILE A 31 -1.43 14.96 -11.35
CA ILE A 31 -2.66 14.61 -10.65
C ILE A 31 -2.42 13.42 -9.70
N ASP A 32 -1.63 12.43 -10.11
CA ASP A 32 -1.33 11.26 -9.29
C ASP A 32 -0.45 11.63 -8.10
N MET A 33 0.52 12.50 -8.32
CA MET A 33 1.36 13.06 -7.26
C MET A 33 0.53 13.87 -6.26
N MET A 34 -0.33 14.77 -6.75
CA MET A 34 -1.21 15.56 -5.89
C MET A 34 -2.20 14.68 -5.09
N LEU A 35 -2.71 13.61 -5.70
CA LEU A 35 -3.59 12.67 -5.01
C LEU A 35 -2.84 11.95 -3.88
N ALA A 36 -1.64 11.45 -4.14
CA ALA A 36 -0.80 10.82 -3.14
C ALA A 36 -0.50 11.76 -1.97
N LEU A 37 -0.01 12.98 -2.26
CA LEU A 37 0.35 13.97 -1.25
C LEU A 37 -0.85 14.42 -0.42
N LYS A 38 -2.01 14.64 -1.07
CA LYS A 38 -3.25 15.02 -0.38
C LYS A 38 -3.69 13.98 0.64
N TRP A 39 -3.57 12.70 0.31
CA TRP A 39 -4.05 11.61 1.16
C TRP A 39 -2.97 11.00 2.05
N PHE A 40 -1.71 11.34 1.83
CA PHE A 40 -0.59 10.84 2.61
C PHE A 40 -0.77 11.12 4.12
N VAL A 41 -1.01 12.37 4.49
CA VAL A 41 -1.14 12.74 5.92
C VAL A 41 -2.33 12.05 6.58
N PRO A 42 -3.58 12.10 6.04
CA PRO A 42 -4.70 11.37 6.64
C PRO A 42 -4.47 9.86 6.74
N ILE A 43 -3.92 9.23 5.71
CA ILE A 43 -3.62 7.79 5.71
C ILE A 43 -2.58 7.45 6.77
N THR A 44 -1.48 8.23 6.85
CA THR A 44 -0.42 8.01 7.82
C THR A 44 -0.92 8.17 9.25
N LEU A 45 -1.63 9.26 9.55
CA LEU A 45 -2.18 9.48 10.90
C LEU A 45 -3.15 8.37 11.32
N MET A 46 -4.02 7.92 10.42
CA MET A 46 -4.94 6.83 10.71
C MET A 46 -4.19 5.51 10.94
N ALA A 47 -3.20 5.18 10.11
CA ALA A 47 -2.40 3.97 10.28
C ALA A 47 -1.62 3.98 11.61
N MET A 48 -1.02 5.13 11.97
CA MET A 48 -0.32 5.28 13.25
C MET A 48 -1.27 5.19 14.45
N GLY A 49 -2.46 5.79 14.36
CA GLY A 49 -3.50 5.66 15.38
C GLY A 49 -3.96 4.21 15.55
N LEU A 50 -4.18 3.49 14.46
CA LEU A 50 -4.52 2.06 14.49
C LEU A 50 -3.37 1.21 15.08
N ALA A 51 -2.12 1.54 14.76
CA ALA A 51 -0.95 0.85 15.33
C ALA A 51 -0.90 1.04 16.84
N TRP A 52 -1.04 2.28 17.31
CA TRP A 52 -1.09 2.59 18.73
C TRP A 52 -2.26 1.88 19.44
N CYS A 53 -3.47 1.91 18.88
CA CYS A 53 -4.61 1.20 19.44
C CYS A 53 -4.38 -0.31 19.50
N SER A 54 -3.80 -0.92 18.45
CA SER A 54 -3.50 -2.34 18.43
C SER A 54 -2.48 -2.72 19.49
N GLU A 55 -1.48 -1.89 19.73
CA GLU A 55 -0.50 -2.08 20.79
C GLU A 55 -1.13 -1.98 22.17
N GLN A 56 -1.98 -0.94 22.42
CA GLN A 56 -2.69 -0.84 23.71
C GLN A 56 -3.58 -2.05 23.99
N VAL A 57 -4.30 -2.55 22.97
CA VAL A 57 -5.12 -3.76 23.11
C VAL A 57 -4.25 -4.98 23.42
N ALA A 58 -3.11 -5.15 22.75
CA ALA A 58 -2.18 -6.24 23.03
C ALA A 58 -1.67 -6.21 24.48
N LEU A 59 -1.27 -5.03 24.96
CA LEU A 59 -0.81 -4.83 26.35
C LEU A 59 -1.92 -5.13 27.38
N LEU A 60 -3.15 -4.70 27.12
CA LEU A 60 -4.30 -5.00 27.98
C LEU A 60 -4.61 -6.51 28.04
N MET A 61 -4.28 -7.25 26.98
CA MET A 61 -4.40 -8.71 26.93
C MET A 61 -3.20 -9.44 27.56
N GLY A 62 -2.22 -8.71 28.12
CA GLY A 62 -1.00 -9.28 28.70
C GLY A 62 0.02 -9.75 27.65
N PHE A 63 -0.10 -9.29 26.43
CA PHE A 63 0.81 -9.63 25.34
C PHE A 63 1.69 -8.43 24.99
N GLU A 64 2.99 -8.55 25.16
CA GLU A 64 3.97 -7.56 24.70
C GLU A 64 4.39 -7.89 23.25
N PRO A 65 3.98 -7.08 22.27
CA PRO A 65 4.37 -7.33 20.89
C PRO A 65 5.90 -7.21 20.73
N PRO A 66 6.56 -8.17 20.07
CA PRO A 66 7.99 -8.05 19.81
C PRO A 66 8.25 -6.84 18.92
N PRO A 67 9.38 -6.12 19.09
CA PRO A 67 9.73 -5.01 18.23
C PRO A 67 9.90 -5.49 16.79
N GLN A 68 9.52 -4.63 15.83
CA GLN A 68 9.67 -4.92 14.40
C GLN A 68 11.13 -5.13 14.03
N ASP A 69 11.40 -5.94 13.00
CA ASP A 69 12.76 -6.31 12.62
C ASP A 69 13.63 -5.10 12.22
N LEU A 70 13.02 -4.08 11.64
CA LEU A 70 13.72 -2.84 11.33
C LEU A 70 14.18 -2.12 12.61
N VAL A 71 13.34 -2.08 13.65
CA VAL A 71 13.68 -1.50 14.95
C VAL A 71 14.86 -2.28 15.56
N LYS A 72 14.76 -3.61 15.62
CA LYS A 72 15.86 -4.48 16.11
C LYS A 72 17.17 -4.25 15.37
N LEU A 73 17.09 -4.06 14.04
CA LEU A 73 18.26 -3.79 13.19
C LEU A 73 18.94 -2.47 13.58
N PHE A 74 18.14 -1.40 13.77
CA PHE A 74 18.68 -0.07 14.04
C PHE A 74 19.15 0.09 15.48
N THR A 75 18.49 -0.54 16.47
CA THR A 75 18.88 -0.50 17.88
C THR A 75 20.09 -1.37 18.19
N ASN A 76 20.45 -2.34 17.35
CA ASN A 76 21.61 -3.20 17.58
C ASN A 76 22.94 -2.46 17.25
N PRO A 77 23.80 -2.13 18.26
CA PRO A 77 25.04 -1.40 18.04
C PRO A 77 26.10 -2.22 17.29
N SER A 78 26.00 -3.56 17.31
CA SER A 78 26.95 -4.45 16.64
C SER A 78 26.81 -4.45 15.13
N ILE A 79 25.71 -3.93 14.59
CA ILE A 79 25.44 -3.91 13.15
C ILE A 79 26.05 -2.67 12.51
N ALA A 80 26.94 -2.88 11.55
CA ALA A 80 27.62 -1.79 10.84
C ALA A 80 26.62 -0.89 10.11
N TRP A 81 26.86 0.43 10.14
CA TRP A 81 26.00 1.44 9.51
C TRP A 81 25.72 1.19 8.03
N LYS A 82 26.70 0.68 7.29
CA LYS A 82 26.52 0.30 5.87
C LYS A 82 25.40 -0.73 5.67
N ILE A 83 25.26 -1.68 6.60
CA ILE A 83 24.23 -2.70 6.58
C ILE A 83 22.88 -2.06 6.90
N LYS A 84 22.82 -1.22 7.96
CA LYS A 84 21.60 -0.48 8.32
C LYS A 84 21.11 0.38 7.15
N ALA A 85 21.99 1.13 6.50
CA ALA A 85 21.66 1.96 5.34
C ALA A 85 21.14 1.14 4.15
N LYS A 86 21.71 -0.05 3.89
CA LYS A 86 21.22 -0.98 2.85
C LYS A 86 19.78 -1.42 3.13
N TYR A 87 19.49 -1.86 4.35
CA TYR A 87 18.14 -2.30 4.72
C TYR A 87 17.14 -1.14 4.74
N ALA A 88 17.57 0.06 5.16
CA ALA A 88 16.75 1.26 5.04
C ALA A 88 16.36 1.56 3.59
N ALA A 89 17.32 1.51 2.67
CA ALA A 89 17.05 1.73 1.24
C ALA A 89 16.11 0.65 0.67
N ILE A 90 16.29 -0.61 1.06
CA ILE A 90 15.38 -1.69 0.66
C ILE A 90 13.97 -1.41 1.20
N ALA A 91 13.80 -1.13 2.49
CA ALA A 91 12.51 -0.93 3.12
C ALA A 91 11.77 0.30 2.58
N VAL A 92 12.48 1.39 2.28
CA VAL A 92 11.86 2.65 1.86
C VAL A 92 11.63 2.70 0.35
N ILE A 93 12.49 2.10 -0.46
CA ILE A 93 12.44 2.22 -1.93
C ILE A 93 12.02 0.92 -2.60
N ALA A 94 12.79 -0.17 -2.39
CA ALA A 94 12.59 -1.39 -3.15
C ALA A 94 11.32 -2.14 -2.73
N ALA A 95 11.05 -2.24 -1.43
CA ALA A 95 9.88 -2.94 -0.92
C ALA A 95 8.57 -2.30 -1.42
N PRO A 96 8.33 -0.97 -1.29
CA PRO A 96 7.11 -0.36 -1.83
C PRO A 96 6.90 -0.62 -3.33
N ILE A 97 7.95 -0.61 -4.13
CA ILE A 97 7.82 -0.89 -5.57
C ILE A 97 7.35 -2.33 -5.79
N ILE A 98 8.03 -3.29 -5.19
CA ILE A 98 7.73 -4.72 -5.36
C ILE A 98 6.34 -5.04 -4.79
N GLU A 99 6.02 -4.52 -3.61
CA GLU A 99 4.76 -4.78 -2.95
C GLU A 99 3.58 -4.17 -3.71
N GLU A 100 3.69 -2.94 -4.22
CA GLU A 100 2.62 -2.35 -5.03
C GLU A 100 2.41 -3.10 -6.35
N LEU A 101 3.48 -3.61 -6.98
CA LEU A 101 3.36 -4.48 -8.15
C LEU A 101 2.62 -5.78 -7.82
N LEU A 102 2.99 -6.45 -6.73
CA LEU A 102 2.39 -7.72 -6.35
C LEU A 102 0.94 -7.55 -5.88
N PHE A 103 0.70 -6.58 -4.98
CA PHE A 103 -0.59 -6.46 -4.31
C PHE A 103 -1.61 -5.63 -5.08
N ARG A 104 -1.22 -4.58 -5.81
CA ARG A 104 -2.18 -3.72 -6.56
C ARG A 104 -2.31 -4.15 -8.00
N MET A 105 -1.21 -4.31 -8.71
CA MET A 105 -1.28 -4.75 -10.10
C MET A 105 -1.63 -6.26 -10.20
N GLY A 106 -1.07 -7.09 -9.32
CA GLY A 106 -1.36 -8.53 -9.26
C GLY A 106 -2.65 -8.84 -8.50
N LEU A 107 -2.54 -8.98 -7.18
CA LEU A 107 -3.58 -9.55 -6.33
C LEU A 107 -4.91 -8.78 -6.34
N PHE A 108 -4.89 -7.46 -6.19
CA PHE A 108 -6.11 -6.65 -6.19
C PHE A 108 -6.87 -6.76 -7.53
N ARG A 109 -6.15 -6.74 -8.66
CA ARG A 109 -6.76 -6.95 -9.98
C ARG A 109 -7.32 -8.36 -10.12
N PHE A 110 -6.61 -9.36 -9.64
CA PHE A 110 -7.06 -10.75 -9.61
C PHE A 110 -8.34 -10.90 -8.78
N CYS A 111 -8.38 -10.37 -7.56
CA CYS A 111 -9.59 -10.40 -6.73
C CYS A 111 -10.77 -9.70 -7.39
N ARG A 112 -10.54 -8.60 -8.10
CA ARG A 112 -11.58 -7.92 -8.89
C ARG A 112 -12.10 -8.80 -10.03
N TRP A 113 -11.22 -9.49 -10.71
CA TRP A 113 -11.56 -10.41 -11.78
C TRP A 113 -12.40 -11.59 -11.26
N CYS A 114 -11.97 -12.24 -10.18
CA CYS A 114 -12.75 -13.28 -9.50
C CYS A 114 -14.15 -12.79 -9.09
N GLY A 115 -14.24 -11.59 -8.53
CA GLY A 115 -15.52 -11.00 -8.14
C GLY A 115 -16.48 -10.73 -9.30
N LYS A 116 -15.97 -10.51 -10.52
CA LYS A 116 -16.80 -10.42 -11.73
C LYS A 116 -17.33 -11.79 -12.15
N LEU A 117 -16.46 -12.82 -12.13
CA LEU A 117 -16.83 -14.20 -12.46
C LEU A 117 -17.94 -14.71 -11.55
N ILE A 118 -17.83 -14.52 -10.23
CA ILE A 118 -18.82 -14.97 -9.24
C ILE A 118 -20.19 -14.30 -9.48
N LYS A 119 -20.19 -13.04 -9.97
CA LYS A 119 -21.44 -12.30 -10.23
C LYS A 119 -22.07 -12.60 -11.58
N GLY A 120 -21.52 -13.55 -12.36
CA GLY A 120 -22.06 -13.92 -13.68
C GLY A 120 -22.06 -12.75 -14.68
N ARG A 121 -21.24 -11.73 -14.48
CA ARG A 121 -21.14 -10.59 -15.40
C ARG A 121 -20.18 -10.95 -16.51
N ASP A 122 -20.63 -10.73 -17.76
CA ASP A 122 -19.77 -10.92 -18.92
C ASP A 122 -18.44 -10.20 -18.75
N ILE A 123 -17.36 -10.96 -18.87
CA ILE A 123 -15.98 -10.45 -18.77
C ILE A 123 -15.71 -9.38 -19.84
N GLU A 124 -16.42 -9.49 -20.97
CA GLU A 124 -16.36 -8.55 -22.09
C GLU A 124 -17.13 -7.23 -21.86
N SER A 125 -18.11 -7.22 -20.96
CA SER A 125 -18.77 -5.96 -20.60
C SER A 125 -17.80 -5.10 -19.79
N VAL A 126 -17.12 -4.20 -20.51
CA VAL A 126 -16.30 -3.09 -19.91
C VAL A 126 -17.27 -2.06 -19.32
N GLU A 127 -18.20 -2.50 -18.49
CA GLU A 127 -18.86 -1.58 -17.59
C GLU A 127 -17.82 -1.19 -16.52
N VAL A 128 -17.18 -0.05 -16.75
CA VAL A 128 -16.25 0.56 -15.78
C VAL A 128 -17.09 0.88 -14.57
N SER A 129 -17.16 -0.09 -13.63
CA SER A 129 -17.84 0.14 -12.36
C SER A 129 -17.22 1.38 -11.72
N THR A 130 -18.00 2.44 -11.61
CA THR A 130 -17.60 3.68 -10.92
C THR A 130 -17.50 3.48 -9.41
N LYS A 131 -17.98 2.34 -8.90
CA LYS A 131 -17.93 1.98 -7.48
C LYS A 131 -16.61 1.33 -7.14
N PHE A 132 -16.02 1.77 -6.03
CA PHE A 132 -14.79 1.17 -5.51
C PHE A 132 -15.00 -0.32 -5.19
N PRO A 133 -14.13 -1.22 -5.67
CA PRO A 133 -14.27 -2.66 -5.45
C PRO A 133 -13.81 -3.06 -4.05
N LEU A 134 -14.61 -2.71 -3.05
CA LEU A 134 -14.29 -2.83 -1.63
C LEU A 134 -13.88 -4.24 -1.22
N ILE A 135 -14.60 -5.28 -1.65
CA ILE A 135 -14.29 -6.68 -1.29
C ILE A 135 -12.89 -7.05 -1.78
N ALA A 136 -12.54 -6.71 -3.02
CA ALA A 136 -11.22 -6.99 -3.56
C ALA A 136 -10.12 -6.22 -2.80
N ALA A 137 -10.40 -4.98 -2.38
CA ALA A 137 -9.48 -4.19 -1.58
C ALA A 137 -9.30 -4.77 -0.17
N LEU A 138 -10.39 -5.16 0.50
CA LEU A 138 -10.34 -5.80 1.82
C LEU A 138 -9.56 -7.12 1.77
N THR A 139 -9.81 -7.97 0.76
CA THR A 139 -9.13 -9.25 0.61
C THR A 139 -7.64 -9.06 0.31
N SER A 140 -7.29 -8.23 -0.67
CA SER A 140 -5.89 -7.97 -1.01
C SER A 140 -5.13 -7.27 0.13
N GLY A 141 -5.81 -6.39 0.86
CA GLY A 141 -5.26 -5.72 2.04
C GLY A 141 -5.02 -6.70 3.19
N ALA A 142 -5.93 -7.65 3.44
CA ALA A 142 -5.76 -8.67 4.47
C ALA A 142 -4.57 -9.60 4.17
N ILE A 143 -4.41 -10.01 2.91
CA ILE A 143 -3.26 -10.81 2.49
C ILE A 143 -1.97 -10.00 2.59
N PHE A 144 -1.99 -8.72 2.20
CA PHE A 144 -0.87 -7.79 2.39
C PHE A 144 -0.43 -7.71 3.87
N ALA A 145 -1.38 -7.55 4.80
CA ALA A 145 -1.08 -7.52 6.23
C ALA A 145 -0.55 -8.88 6.74
N ALA A 146 -1.16 -9.97 6.29
CA ALA A 146 -0.82 -11.33 6.77
C ALA A 146 0.62 -11.74 6.41
N VAL A 147 1.13 -11.36 5.25
CA VAL A 147 2.50 -11.71 4.83
C VAL A 147 3.59 -11.02 5.64
N HIS A 148 3.25 -9.98 6.40
CA HIS A 148 4.19 -9.33 7.33
C HIS A 148 4.41 -10.12 8.63
N LEU A 149 3.59 -11.14 8.90
CA LEU A 149 3.74 -12.09 10.01
C LEU A 149 3.85 -11.45 11.41
N HIS A 150 3.25 -10.26 11.60
CA HIS A 150 3.30 -9.52 12.86
C HIS A 150 1.88 -9.15 13.32
N ALA A 151 1.38 -9.85 14.35
CA ALA A 151 -0.02 -9.77 14.77
C ALA A 151 -0.44 -8.35 15.19
N ALA A 152 0.38 -7.65 15.97
CA ALA A 152 0.06 -6.29 16.44
C ALA A 152 -0.02 -5.25 15.32
N THR A 153 0.67 -5.49 14.20
CA THR A 153 0.62 -4.58 13.03
C THR A 153 -0.38 -5.01 11.96
N PHE A 154 -1.11 -6.10 12.17
CA PHE A 154 -2.06 -6.60 11.18
C PHE A 154 -3.11 -5.55 10.84
N LEU A 155 -3.77 -4.96 11.82
CA LEU A 155 -4.84 -3.98 11.59
C LEU A 155 -4.37 -2.71 10.86
N PRO A 156 -3.29 -2.03 11.28
CA PRO A 156 -2.77 -0.88 10.55
C PRO A 156 -2.28 -1.24 9.13
N LEU A 157 -1.65 -2.40 8.94
CA LEU A 157 -1.20 -2.84 7.61
C LEU A 157 -2.38 -3.23 6.71
N TRP A 158 -3.43 -3.84 7.26
CA TRP A 158 -4.67 -4.09 6.52
C TRP A 158 -5.30 -2.79 6.04
N PHE A 159 -5.43 -1.80 6.93
CA PHE A 159 -5.91 -0.47 6.56
C PHE A 159 -5.07 0.16 5.45
N LEU A 160 -3.73 0.14 5.56
CA LEU A 160 -2.81 0.64 4.53
C LEU A 160 -3.01 -0.12 3.21
N GLY A 161 -3.16 -1.43 3.27
CA GLY A 161 -3.45 -2.26 2.12
C GLY A 161 -4.70 -1.83 1.35
N VAL A 162 -5.77 -1.51 2.08
CA VAL A 162 -7.04 -1.00 1.51
C VAL A 162 -6.87 0.44 0.98
N ALA A 163 -6.18 1.31 1.72
CA ALA A 163 -5.95 2.70 1.34
C ALA A 163 -5.12 2.80 0.05
N PHE A 164 -4.06 2.01 -0.08
CA PHE A 164 -3.23 1.97 -1.29
C PHE A 164 -4.00 1.36 -2.48
N ALA A 165 -4.84 0.33 -2.26
CA ALA A 165 -5.73 -0.18 -3.30
C ALA A 165 -6.74 0.88 -3.77
N TRP A 166 -7.22 1.72 -2.85
CA TRP A 166 -8.09 2.84 -3.18
C TRP A 166 -7.35 3.92 -3.98
N LEU A 167 -6.11 4.30 -3.59
CA LEU A 167 -5.28 5.25 -4.33
C LEU A 167 -5.03 4.76 -5.75
N TYR A 168 -4.62 3.50 -5.90
CA TYR A 168 -4.42 2.86 -7.20
C TYR A 168 -5.69 2.86 -8.05
N TRP A 169 -6.84 2.49 -7.46
CA TRP A 169 -8.12 2.48 -8.17
C TRP A 169 -8.54 3.90 -8.58
N LYS A 170 -8.33 4.87 -7.71
CA LYS A 170 -8.73 6.27 -7.92
C LYS A 170 -7.89 6.98 -8.98
N SER A 171 -6.57 6.80 -8.96
CA SER A 171 -5.63 7.37 -9.93
C SER A 171 -5.60 6.59 -11.25
N GLY A 172 -5.79 5.29 -11.17
CA GLY A 172 -5.60 4.37 -12.29
C GLY A 172 -4.13 4.06 -12.59
N THR A 173 -3.19 4.51 -11.74
CA THR A 173 -1.75 4.28 -11.86
C THR A 173 -1.17 3.78 -10.55
N LEU A 174 -0.08 3.01 -10.61
CA LEU A 174 0.65 2.54 -9.43
C LEU A 174 1.38 3.68 -8.71
N PHE A 175 1.69 4.76 -9.42
CA PHE A 175 2.53 5.82 -8.90
C PHE A 175 1.96 6.46 -7.62
N SER A 176 0.64 6.70 -7.56
CA SER A 176 0.00 7.29 -6.38
C SER A 176 0.14 6.41 -5.13
N SER A 177 -0.07 5.10 -5.28
CA SER A 177 0.07 4.18 -4.15
C SER A 177 1.54 3.95 -3.79
N MET A 178 2.44 3.80 -4.77
CA MET A 178 3.88 3.69 -4.54
C MET A 178 4.45 4.91 -3.81
N LEU A 179 4.09 6.12 -4.23
CA LEU A 179 4.57 7.35 -3.60
C LEU A 179 4.07 7.45 -2.16
N CYS A 180 2.78 7.19 -1.93
CA CYS A 180 2.22 7.23 -0.58
C CYS A 180 2.87 6.17 0.32
N HIS A 181 3.11 4.97 -0.19
CA HIS A 181 3.78 3.88 0.52
C HIS A 181 5.25 4.22 0.83
N PHE A 182 6.00 4.73 -0.15
CA PHE A 182 7.36 5.23 0.05
C PHE A 182 7.43 6.26 1.17
N LEU A 183 6.54 7.27 1.13
CA LEU A 183 6.52 8.33 2.15
C LEU A 183 6.14 7.78 3.53
N PHE A 184 5.22 6.83 3.60
CA PHE A 184 4.86 6.15 4.85
C PHE A 184 6.06 5.40 5.46
N ASN A 185 6.76 4.61 4.65
CA ASN A 185 7.94 3.89 5.13
C ASN A 185 9.08 4.83 5.50
N LEU A 186 9.24 5.95 4.78
CA LEU A 186 10.22 6.98 5.12
C LEU A 186 9.93 7.62 6.48
N VAL A 187 8.66 7.96 6.76
CA VAL A 187 8.27 8.50 8.09
C VAL A 187 8.56 7.48 9.19
N ASN A 188 8.20 6.21 9.01
CA ASN A 188 8.49 5.16 9.99
C ASN A 188 10.00 4.99 10.22
N LEU A 189 10.81 5.05 9.15
CA LEU A 189 12.27 5.00 9.28
C LEU A 189 12.81 6.19 10.08
N VAL A 190 12.34 7.41 9.79
CA VAL A 190 12.76 8.63 10.54
C VAL A 190 12.38 8.52 12.01
N LEU A 191 11.16 8.05 12.32
CA LEU A 191 10.73 7.83 13.70
C LEU A 191 11.60 6.78 14.40
N CYS A 192 11.88 5.66 13.75
CA CYS A 192 12.77 4.63 14.28
C CYS A 192 14.18 5.18 14.60
N LEU A 193 14.74 5.96 13.67
CA LEU A 193 16.07 6.58 13.88
C LEU A 193 16.05 7.61 15.01
N SER A 194 14.99 8.41 15.14
CA SER A 194 14.88 9.41 16.22
C SER A 194 14.79 8.75 17.60
N MET A 195 14.11 7.61 17.72
CA MET A 195 14.06 6.82 18.96
C MET A 195 15.44 6.26 19.31
N CYS A 196 16.14 5.69 18.33
CA CYS A 196 17.50 5.17 18.55
C CYS A 196 18.50 6.25 18.99
N LEU A 197 18.34 7.48 18.51
CA LEU A 197 19.21 8.61 18.92
C LEU A 197 18.85 9.16 20.32
N ALA A 198 17.63 8.95 20.78
CA ALA A 198 17.20 9.40 22.11
C ALA A 198 17.64 8.43 23.22
N GLU A 199 17.91 7.17 22.89
CA GLU A 199 18.31 6.11 23.82
C GLU A 199 19.85 5.96 23.95
N GLY A 200 20.65 6.59 23.08
CA GLY A 200 22.12 6.52 23.05
C GLY A 200 22.78 7.79 23.55
#